data_39de14c959d55098b8481bde07658f2f
#
_entry.id   39de14c959d55098b8481bde07658f2f
#
_cell.length_a   1.000
_cell.length_b   1.000
_cell.length_c   1.000
_cell.angle_alpha   90.00
_cell.angle_beta   90.00
_cell.angle_gamma   90.00
#
_symmetry.space_group_name_H-M   'P 1'
#
loop_
_entity.id
_entity.type
_entity.pdbx_description
1 polymer ?
#
loop_
_entity_poly.entity_id
_entity_poly.type
_entity_poly.pdbx_seq_one_letter_code
_entity_poly.pdbx_strand_id
1 'polypeptide(L)'
;SAASDVYKRQFINILAGVTDKTSGEVIVWGFDLDKNPRQVRVSLGIVPQEINVDPFFTPKKLLDLQAGLFGVKKKDRITDTILDLVALKDKSNSYTRNLSGGMKRRLLIAKALVHKPPIIILDEPTAGVDVELRKNLWENIRSLRKLGVTIILTTHYLQEAEELCDRIGIIHKGNLIALDTTENMLNKIQTKTLKFEINKRIVLDDMENKGYNILTNTDSEFKIEYNKQEFNIQKIIKLLENQGIVIKDIKSEDPDLEDVFVNLTNN
;
A
#
# COMPACT_ATOMS: atom_id res chain seq x y z
N SER A 1 4.88 12.45 5.53
CA SER A 1 5.30 13.41 6.56
C SER A 1 4.68 13.02 7.90
N ALA A 2 5.36 13.30 9.02
CA ALA A 2 4.89 12.97 10.38
C ALA A 2 3.44 13.43 10.67
N ALA A 3 3.00 14.52 10.06
CA ALA A 3 1.63 15.03 10.21
C ALA A 3 0.57 14.11 9.57
N SER A 4 0.83 13.49 8.42
CA SER A 4 -0.15 12.59 7.79
C SER A 4 -0.32 11.29 8.56
N ASP A 5 0.71 10.84 9.27
CA ASP A 5 0.68 9.63 10.09
C ASP A 5 -0.19 9.80 11.33
N VAL A 6 -0.25 11.02 11.87
CA VAL A 6 -1.14 11.35 12.99
C VAL A 6 -2.61 11.13 12.61
N TYR A 7 -3.04 11.63 11.46
CA TYR A 7 -4.44 11.51 11.01
C TYR A 7 -4.83 10.07 10.68
N LYS A 8 -3.94 9.31 10.03
CA LYS A 8 -4.16 7.87 9.76
C LYS A 8 -4.33 7.09 11.07
N ARG A 9 -3.44 7.31 12.04
CA ARG A 9 -3.52 6.66 13.36
C ARG A 9 -4.77 7.07 14.12
N GLN A 10 -5.18 8.35 14.09
CA GLN A 10 -6.42 8.80 14.71
C GLN A 10 -7.63 8.04 14.15
N PHE A 11 -7.71 7.91 12.83
CA PHE A 11 -8.77 7.13 12.18
C PHE A 11 -8.80 5.68 12.65
N ILE A 12 -7.66 4.99 12.64
CA ILE A 12 -7.55 3.59 13.11
C ILE A 12 -7.92 3.48 14.59
N ASN A 13 -7.44 4.39 15.44
CA ASN A 13 -7.72 4.39 16.88
C ASN A 13 -9.21 4.62 17.18
N ILE A 14 -9.90 5.42 16.39
CA ILE A 14 -11.36 5.59 16.49
C ILE A 14 -12.07 4.27 16.15
N LEU A 15 -11.71 3.62 15.05
CA LEU A 15 -12.28 2.33 14.66
C LEU A 15 -11.99 1.22 15.69
N ALA A 16 -10.81 1.25 16.31
CA ALA A 16 -10.41 0.34 17.39
C ALA A 16 -11.13 0.60 18.72
N GLY A 17 -11.79 1.75 18.86
CA GLY A 17 -12.39 2.19 20.11
C GLY A 17 -11.36 2.58 21.18
N VAL A 18 -10.16 3.02 20.76
CA VAL A 18 -9.09 3.54 21.64
C VAL A 18 -9.25 5.04 21.87
N THR A 19 -9.82 5.74 20.88
CA THR A 19 -10.06 7.20 20.92
C THR A 19 -11.48 7.47 20.48
N ASP A 20 -12.15 8.39 21.18
CA ASP A 20 -13.49 8.82 20.80
C ASP A 20 -13.43 9.80 19.62
N LYS A 21 -14.39 9.67 18.70
CA LYS A 21 -14.55 10.64 17.62
C LYS A 21 -15.14 11.95 18.14
N THR A 22 -14.75 13.08 17.57
CA THR A 22 -15.30 14.40 17.93
C THR A 22 -16.70 14.60 17.38
N SER A 23 -16.96 14.11 16.15
CA SER A 23 -18.25 14.26 15.45
C SER A 23 -18.35 13.28 14.29
N GLY A 24 -19.49 13.31 13.60
CA GLY A 24 -19.74 12.46 12.42
C GLY A 24 -20.25 11.07 12.80
N GLU A 25 -20.60 10.28 11.80
CA GLU A 25 -21.10 8.91 11.92
C GLU A 25 -20.05 7.91 11.40
N VAL A 26 -19.92 6.78 12.09
CA VAL A 26 -19.02 5.69 11.68
C VAL A 26 -19.79 4.39 11.70
N ILE A 27 -19.95 3.79 10.54
CA ILE A 27 -20.60 2.49 10.35
C ILE A 27 -19.57 1.49 9.83
N VAL A 28 -19.41 0.38 10.53
CA VAL A 28 -18.50 -0.71 10.17
C VAL A 28 -19.27 -2.00 10.05
N TRP A 29 -19.27 -2.63 8.89
CA TRP A 29 -19.99 -3.87 8.61
C TRP A 29 -21.48 -3.82 9.02
N GLY A 30 -22.11 -2.64 8.80
CA GLY A 30 -23.51 -2.38 9.16
C GLY A 30 -23.76 -2.01 10.63
N PHE A 31 -22.73 -1.95 11.47
CA PHE A 31 -22.84 -1.57 12.89
C PHE A 31 -22.38 -0.13 13.11
N ASP A 32 -23.21 0.66 13.75
CA ASP A 32 -22.89 2.02 14.21
C ASP A 32 -21.91 1.95 15.39
N LEU A 33 -20.81 2.68 15.32
CA LEU A 33 -19.73 2.65 16.33
C LEU A 33 -20.22 3.11 17.72
N ASP A 34 -21.11 4.12 17.78
CA ASP A 34 -21.59 4.64 19.07
C ASP A 34 -22.61 3.69 19.71
N LYS A 35 -23.49 3.10 18.90
CA LYS A 35 -24.54 2.21 19.39
C LYS A 35 -24.07 0.78 19.60
N ASN A 36 -23.13 0.32 18.78
CA ASN A 36 -22.70 -1.08 18.70
C ASN A 36 -21.15 -1.24 18.76
N PRO A 37 -20.45 -0.60 19.73
CA PRO A 37 -18.97 -0.56 19.72
C PRO A 37 -18.34 -1.96 19.84
N ARG A 38 -19.01 -2.90 20.50
CA ARG A 38 -18.52 -4.27 20.60
C ARG A 38 -18.58 -5.01 19.26
N GLN A 39 -19.69 -4.87 18.52
CA GLN A 39 -19.89 -5.50 17.21
C GLN A 39 -18.90 -4.91 16.19
N VAL A 40 -18.65 -3.60 16.22
CA VAL A 40 -17.63 -2.95 15.40
C VAL A 40 -16.25 -3.57 15.68
N ARG A 41 -15.84 -3.69 16.95
CA ARG A 41 -14.53 -4.30 17.30
C ARG A 41 -14.42 -5.76 16.90
N VAL A 42 -15.50 -6.54 17.00
CA VAL A 42 -15.51 -7.95 16.53
C VAL A 42 -15.46 -8.04 15.01
N SER A 43 -15.96 -7.04 14.28
CA SER A 43 -15.88 -6.99 12.81
C SER A 43 -14.52 -6.58 12.29
N LEU A 44 -13.59 -6.16 13.16
CA LEU A 44 -12.28 -5.64 12.79
C LEU A 44 -11.15 -6.52 13.34
N GLY A 45 -10.18 -6.84 12.48
CA GLY A 45 -8.86 -7.30 12.89
C GLY A 45 -7.86 -6.18 12.63
N ILE A 46 -7.12 -5.74 13.65
CA ILE A 46 -6.17 -4.62 13.51
C ILE A 46 -4.75 -5.12 13.72
N VAL A 47 -3.89 -4.83 12.75
CA VAL A 47 -2.45 -5.11 12.79
C VAL A 47 -1.71 -3.77 12.89
N PRO A 48 -1.16 -3.43 14.04
CA PRO A 48 -0.47 -2.17 14.25
C PRO A 48 0.88 -2.13 13.53
N GLN A 49 1.40 -0.93 13.31
CA GLN A 49 2.72 -0.70 12.74
C GLN A 49 3.84 -1.30 13.64
N GLU A 50 3.73 -1.11 14.95
CA GLU A 50 4.73 -1.59 15.90
C GLU A 50 4.58 -3.09 16.18
N ILE A 51 5.72 -3.79 16.19
CA ILE A 51 5.77 -5.22 16.54
C ILE A 51 5.79 -5.36 18.05
N ASN A 52 4.63 -5.34 18.66
CA ASN A 52 4.49 -5.57 20.10
C ASN A 52 3.91 -6.98 20.34
N VAL A 53 4.78 -7.93 20.61
CA VAL A 53 4.44 -9.33 20.88
C VAL A 53 5.13 -9.75 22.17
N ASP A 54 4.36 -10.31 23.09
CA ASP A 54 4.89 -10.80 24.38
C ASP A 54 5.98 -11.87 24.13
N PRO A 55 7.23 -11.66 24.61
CA PRO A 55 8.37 -12.52 24.32
C PRO A 55 8.28 -13.91 24.96
N PHE A 56 7.42 -14.09 25.97
CA PHE A 56 7.30 -15.32 26.76
C PHE A 56 6.18 -16.25 26.30
N PHE A 57 5.35 -15.83 25.35
CA PHE A 57 4.35 -16.70 24.76
C PHE A 57 4.90 -17.44 23.54
N THR A 58 4.31 -18.60 23.25
CA THR A 58 4.45 -19.25 21.95
C THR A 58 3.36 -18.74 21.01
N PRO A 59 3.56 -18.75 19.68
CA PRO A 59 2.53 -18.37 18.71
C PRO A 59 1.18 -19.04 18.97
N LYS A 60 1.17 -20.35 19.20
CA LYS A 60 -0.07 -21.10 19.47
C LYS A 60 -0.79 -20.57 20.71
N LYS A 61 -0.08 -20.41 21.83
CA LYS A 61 -0.66 -19.91 23.09
C LYS A 61 -1.17 -18.48 22.95
N LEU A 62 -0.42 -17.62 22.23
CA LEU A 62 -0.80 -16.23 22.01
C LEU A 62 -2.10 -16.15 21.20
N LEU A 63 -2.22 -16.92 20.11
CA LEU A 63 -3.43 -16.96 19.30
C LEU A 63 -4.63 -17.54 20.06
N ASP A 64 -4.43 -18.60 20.84
CA ASP A 64 -5.48 -19.20 21.69
C ASP A 64 -5.97 -18.22 22.76
N LEU A 65 -5.06 -17.46 23.39
CA LEU A 65 -5.42 -16.41 24.33
C LEU A 65 -6.25 -15.32 23.65
N GLN A 66 -5.77 -14.83 22.51
CA GLN A 66 -6.46 -13.79 21.75
C GLN A 66 -7.86 -14.23 21.31
N ALA A 67 -8.01 -15.46 20.79
CA ALA A 67 -9.29 -16.04 20.44
C ALA A 67 -10.24 -16.08 21.64
N GLY A 68 -9.73 -16.43 22.82
CA GLY A 68 -10.49 -16.42 24.07
C GLY A 68 -10.98 -15.02 24.46
N LEU A 69 -10.15 -13.98 24.30
CA LEU A 69 -10.54 -12.60 24.58
C LEU A 69 -11.69 -12.12 23.66
N PHE A 70 -11.74 -12.61 22.41
CA PHE A 70 -12.88 -12.38 21.50
C PHE A 70 -14.07 -13.31 21.74
N GLY A 71 -14.03 -14.19 22.76
CA GLY A 71 -15.11 -15.10 23.12
C GLY A 71 -15.21 -16.33 22.22
N VAL A 72 -14.20 -16.64 21.41
CA VAL A 72 -14.16 -17.85 20.57
C VAL A 72 -13.98 -19.08 21.45
N LYS A 73 -14.97 -19.96 21.45
CA LYS A 73 -14.93 -21.21 22.24
C LYS A 73 -13.79 -22.12 21.77
N LYS A 74 -13.18 -22.88 22.67
CA LYS A 74 -12.02 -23.74 22.35
C LYS A 74 -12.25 -24.65 21.14
N LYS A 75 -13.44 -25.23 21.00
CA LYS A 75 -13.81 -26.12 19.88
C LYS A 75 -13.91 -25.41 18.52
N ASP A 76 -14.10 -24.08 18.52
CA ASP A 76 -14.34 -23.29 17.32
C ASP A 76 -13.06 -22.52 16.90
N ARG A 77 -11.98 -22.68 17.66
CA ARG A 77 -10.68 -22.03 17.36
C ARG A 77 -10.02 -22.67 16.15
N ILE A 78 -9.50 -21.84 15.27
CA ILE A 78 -8.78 -22.24 14.06
C ILE A 78 -7.29 -21.90 14.13
N THR A 79 -6.71 -21.93 15.34
CA THR A 79 -5.33 -21.54 15.62
C THR A 79 -4.33 -22.23 14.69
N ASP A 80 -4.43 -23.55 14.55
CA ASP A 80 -3.50 -24.32 13.71
C ASP A 80 -3.66 -23.97 12.23
N THR A 81 -4.88 -23.76 11.74
CA THR A 81 -5.16 -23.30 10.37
C THR A 81 -4.57 -21.91 10.09
N ILE A 82 -4.70 -20.98 11.06
CA ILE A 82 -4.14 -19.64 10.93
C ILE A 82 -2.60 -19.69 10.93
N LEU A 83 -2.00 -20.51 11.81
CA LEU A 83 -0.54 -20.68 11.84
C LEU A 83 0.00 -21.25 10.52
N ASP A 84 -0.76 -22.14 9.89
CA ASP A 84 -0.45 -22.68 8.57
C ASP A 84 -0.53 -21.60 7.50
N LEU A 85 -1.62 -20.82 7.50
CA LEU A 85 -1.87 -19.73 6.56
C LEU A 85 -0.75 -18.67 6.56
N VAL A 86 -0.20 -18.34 7.75
CA VAL A 86 0.89 -17.37 7.89
C VAL A 86 2.28 -18.01 7.87
N ALA A 87 2.39 -19.30 7.52
CA ALA A 87 3.63 -20.09 7.51
C ALA A 87 4.44 -20.01 8.81
N LEU A 88 3.76 -20.26 9.93
CA LEU A 88 4.36 -20.30 11.30
C LEU A 88 4.05 -21.61 12.04
N LYS A 89 3.54 -22.62 11.36
CA LYS A 89 3.17 -23.91 11.97
C LYS A 89 4.36 -24.62 12.61
N ASP A 90 5.50 -24.62 11.95
CA ASP A 90 6.77 -25.19 12.42
C ASP A 90 7.33 -24.45 13.65
N LYS A 91 6.94 -23.20 13.87
CA LYS A 91 7.31 -22.34 15.00
C LYS A 91 6.23 -22.21 16.06
N SER A 92 5.11 -22.95 15.94
CA SER A 92 3.92 -22.84 16.80
C SER A 92 4.23 -22.92 18.30
N ASN A 93 5.22 -23.72 18.70
CA ASN A 93 5.65 -23.95 20.07
C ASN A 93 6.98 -23.26 20.44
N SER A 94 7.61 -22.52 19.52
CA SER A 94 8.81 -21.74 19.81
C SER A 94 8.42 -20.43 20.52
N TYR A 95 9.21 -19.95 21.48
CA TYR A 95 8.94 -18.65 22.10
C TYR A 95 9.05 -17.52 21.08
N THR A 96 8.15 -16.53 21.16
CA THR A 96 8.08 -15.39 20.24
C THR A 96 9.37 -14.56 20.22
N ARG A 97 10.14 -14.53 21.32
CA ARG A 97 11.48 -13.90 21.36
C ARG A 97 12.46 -14.49 20.34
N ASN A 98 12.29 -15.76 19.99
CA ASN A 98 13.16 -16.48 19.04
C ASN A 98 12.70 -16.32 17.57
N LEU A 99 11.62 -15.60 17.32
CA LEU A 99 11.13 -15.33 15.97
C LEU A 99 11.85 -14.13 15.35
N SER A 100 12.11 -14.19 14.03
CA SER A 100 12.59 -13.04 13.27
C SER A 100 11.55 -11.91 13.23
N GLY A 101 11.96 -10.71 12.84
CA GLY A 101 11.02 -9.58 12.69
C GLY A 101 9.86 -9.89 11.75
N GLY A 102 10.13 -10.52 10.62
CA GLY A 102 9.10 -10.95 9.68
C GLY A 102 8.18 -12.03 10.21
N MET A 103 8.70 -13.01 10.98
CA MET A 103 7.87 -13.99 11.68
C MET A 103 6.95 -13.34 12.70
N LYS A 104 7.45 -12.36 13.46
CA LYS A 104 6.63 -11.59 14.41
C LYS A 104 5.55 -10.80 13.70
N ARG A 105 5.86 -10.19 12.52
CA ARG A 105 4.87 -9.47 11.70
C ARG A 105 3.75 -10.41 11.23
N ARG A 106 4.10 -11.58 10.72
CA ARG A 106 3.13 -12.62 10.34
C ARG A 106 2.28 -13.09 11.53
N LEU A 107 2.87 -13.20 12.72
CA LEU A 107 2.14 -13.53 13.93
C LEU A 107 1.14 -12.44 14.34
N LEU A 108 1.43 -11.15 14.12
CA LEU A 108 0.46 -10.07 14.35
C LEU A 108 -0.73 -10.17 13.38
N ILE A 109 -0.48 -10.51 12.12
CA ILE A 109 -1.56 -10.78 11.15
C ILE A 109 -2.40 -11.98 11.62
N ALA A 110 -1.75 -13.07 12.03
CA ALA A 110 -2.42 -14.23 12.59
C ALA A 110 -3.30 -13.88 13.80
N LYS A 111 -2.79 -13.02 14.69
CA LYS A 111 -3.51 -12.52 15.87
C LYS A 111 -4.77 -11.75 15.51
N ALA A 112 -4.73 -10.96 14.42
CA ALA A 112 -5.89 -10.23 13.92
C ALA A 112 -6.97 -11.13 13.30
N LEU A 113 -6.62 -12.35 12.88
CA LEU A 113 -7.51 -13.31 12.20
C LEU A 113 -8.25 -14.28 13.13
N VAL A 114 -7.86 -14.40 14.40
CA VAL A 114 -8.34 -15.48 15.31
C VAL A 114 -9.86 -15.51 15.52
N HIS A 115 -10.52 -14.37 15.38
CA HIS A 115 -11.98 -14.24 15.53
C HIS A 115 -12.71 -14.13 14.19
N LYS A 116 -12.01 -14.39 13.06
CA LYS A 116 -12.54 -14.38 11.69
C LYS A 116 -13.24 -13.07 11.31
N PRO A 117 -12.58 -11.91 11.49
CA PRO A 117 -13.21 -10.64 11.17
C PRO A 117 -13.43 -10.51 9.66
N PRO A 118 -14.54 -9.89 9.22
CA PRO A 118 -14.75 -9.59 7.79
C PRO A 118 -13.83 -8.49 7.25
N ILE A 119 -13.26 -7.67 8.13
CA ILE A 119 -12.37 -6.56 7.76
C ILE A 119 -11.06 -6.65 8.55
N ILE A 120 -9.93 -6.49 7.86
CA ILE A 120 -8.60 -6.37 8.48
C ILE A 120 -8.02 -5.00 8.13
N ILE A 121 -7.50 -4.31 9.14
CA ILE A 121 -6.76 -3.06 9.01
C ILE A 121 -5.28 -3.36 9.22
N LEU A 122 -4.45 -3.03 8.24
CA LEU A 122 -3.00 -3.16 8.27
C LEU A 122 -2.39 -1.76 8.32
N ASP A 123 -1.81 -1.39 9.46
CA ASP A 123 -1.17 -0.09 9.62
C ASP A 123 0.32 -0.20 9.25
N GLU A 124 0.68 0.35 8.08
CA GLU A 124 2.03 0.34 7.52
C GLU A 124 2.72 -1.04 7.59
N PRO A 125 2.14 -2.09 7.00
CA PRO A 125 2.57 -3.47 7.23
C PRO A 125 4.00 -3.75 6.78
N THR A 126 4.56 -2.97 5.85
CA THR A 126 5.91 -3.18 5.31
C THR A 126 6.92 -2.10 5.75
N ALA A 127 6.57 -1.23 6.70
CA ALA A 127 7.49 -0.23 7.22
C ALA A 127 8.72 -0.88 7.87
N GLY A 128 9.91 -0.45 7.43
CA GLY A 128 11.18 -0.97 7.95
C GLY A 128 11.51 -2.42 7.56
N VAL A 129 10.85 -2.95 6.54
CA VAL A 129 11.02 -4.34 6.07
C VAL A 129 11.86 -4.34 4.78
N ASP A 130 12.77 -5.30 4.64
CA ASP A 130 13.54 -5.50 3.41
C ASP A 130 12.66 -5.92 2.22
N VAL A 131 13.23 -5.85 1.00
CA VAL A 131 12.50 -6.08 -0.26
C VAL A 131 11.92 -7.50 -0.35
N GLU A 132 12.66 -8.52 0.09
CA GLU A 132 12.23 -9.92 0.00
C GLU A 132 11.07 -10.19 0.95
N LEU A 133 11.20 -9.73 2.20
CA LEU A 133 10.17 -9.88 3.21
C LEU A 133 8.91 -9.09 2.84
N ARG A 134 9.05 -7.91 2.21
CA ARG A 134 7.92 -7.12 1.68
C ARG A 134 7.12 -7.92 0.65
N LYS A 135 7.78 -8.56 -0.32
CA LYS A 135 7.11 -9.40 -1.32
C LYS A 135 6.33 -10.54 -0.68
N ASN A 136 6.92 -11.22 0.29
CA ASN A 136 6.26 -12.28 1.04
C ASN A 136 5.02 -11.79 1.81
N LEU A 137 5.06 -10.59 2.40
CA LEU A 137 3.90 -9.99 3.07
C LEU A 137 2.80 -9.63 2.06
N TRP A 138 3.15 -9.11 0.89
CA TRP A 138 2.19 -8.83 -0.18
C TRP A 138 1.47 -10.09 -0.67
N GLU A 139 2.17 -11.21 -0.81
CA GLU A 139 1.56 -12.50 -1.15
C GLU A 139 0.57 -12.97 -0.09
N ASN A 140 0.91 -12.82 1.19
CA ASN A 140 0.01 -13.13 2.28
C ASN A 140 -1.25 -12.24 2.26
N ILE A 141 -1.12 -10.95 2.00
CA ILE A 141 -2.24 -10.00 1.85
C ILE A 141 -3.13 -10.41 0.67
N ARG A 142 -2.54 -10.72 -0.48
CA ARG A 142 -3.29 -11.22 -1.66
C ARG A 142 -4.03 -12.53 -1.36
N SER A 143 -3.43 -13.41 -0.58
CA SER A 143 -4.07 -14.68 -0.17
C SER A 143 -5.27 -14.46 0.73
N LEU A 144 -5.18 -13.55 1.71
CA LEU A 144 -6.30 -13.16 2.56
C LEU A 144 -7.46 -12.55 1.75
N ARG A 145 -7.14 -11.70 0.78
CA ARG A 145 -8.14 -11.12 -0.13
C ARG A 145 -8.88 -12.19 -0.93
N LYS A 146 -8.17 -13.22 -1.44
CA LYS A 146 -8.79 -14.36 -2.14
C LYS A 146 -9.75 -15.16 -1.26
N LEU A 147 -9.58 -15.13 0.06
CA LEU A 147 -10.50 -15.73 1.03
C LEU A 147 -11.72 -14.85 1.34
N GLY A 148 -11.89 -13.72 0.66
CA GLY A 148 -13.03 -12.81 0.82
C GLY A 148 -12.90 -11.81 1.98
N VAL A 149 -11.73 -11.68 2.59
CA VAL A 149 -11.50 -10.69 3.66
C VAL A 149 -11.32 -9.31 3.03
N THR A 150 -12.05 -8.31 3.52
CA THR A 150 -11.83 -6.92 3.14
C THR A 150 -10.59 -6.39 3.86
N ILE A 151 -9.65 -5.80 3.11
CA ILE A 151 -8.40 -5.29 3.66
C ILE A 151 -8.34 -3.78 3.50
N ILE A 152 -8.14 -3.08 4.61
CA ILE A 152 -7.81 -1.66 4.64
C ILE A 152 -6.32 -1.56 4.95
N LEU A 153 -5.58 -0.95 4.05
CA LEU A 153 -4.14 -0.79 4.16
C LEU A 153 -3.81 0.70 4.32
N THR A 154 -3.03 1.06 5.34
CA THR A 154 -2.40 2.37 5.39
C THR A 154 -0.93 2.22 5.00
N THR A 155 -0.45 3.10 4.16
CA THR A 155 0.96 3.11 3.75
C THR A 155 1.38 4.51 3.32
N HIS A 156 2.67 4.77 3.40
CA HIS A 156 3.32 5.90 2.75
C HIS A 156 4.16 5.44 1.54
N TYR A 157 4.23 4.14 1.28
CA TYR A 157 4.84 3.56 0.09
C TYR A 157 3.79 3.47 -1.01
N LEU A 158 3.83 4.40 -1.96
CA LEU A 158 2.82 4.50 -3.02
C LEU A 158 2.80 3.27 -3.91
N GLN A 159 3.95 2.67 -4.18
CA GLN A 159 4.06 1.38 -4.89
C GLN A 159 3.27 0.25 -4.19
N GLU A 160 3.26 0.22 -2.85
CA GLU A 160 2.48 -0.79 -2.10
C GLU A 160 0.98 -0.61 -2.31
N ALA A 161 0.51 0.65 -2.31
CA ALA A 161 -0.89 0.95 -2.58
C ALA A 161 -1.28 0.58 -4.02
N GLU A 162 -0.42 0.87 -5.00
CA GLU A 162 -0.63 0.55 -6.40
C GLU A 162 -0.72 -0.97 -6.64
N GLU A 163 0.15 -1.74 -6.02
CA GLU A 163 0.24 -3.19 -6.19
C GLU A 163 -0.85 -3.99 -5.47
N LEU A 164 -1.39 -3.47 -4.37
CA LEU A 164 -2.27 -4.23 -3.49
C LEU A 164 -3.71 -3.73 -3.46
N CYS A 165 -3.96 -2.45 -3.74
CA CYS A 165 -5.26 -1.85 -3.50
C CYS A 165 -6.10 -1.77 -4.79
N ASP A 166 -7.38 -2.12 -4.70
CA ASP A 166 -8.38 -1.88 -5.76
C ASP A 166 -8.83 -0.42 -5.79
N ARG A 167 -8.88 0.21 -4.60
CA ARG A 167 -9.28 1.60 -4.41
C ARG A 167 -8.31 2.29 -3.47
N ILE A 168 -8.04 3.55 -3.74
CA ILE A 168 -7.08 4.36 -2.98
C ILE A 168 -7.77 5.63 -2.50
N GLY A 169 -7.61 5.92 -1.21
CA GLY A 169 -7.97 7.19 -0.60
C GLY A 169 -6.71 7.98 -0.25
N ILE A 170 -6.61 9.21 -0.73
CA ILE A 170 -5.50 10.11 -0.41
C ILE A 170 -5.94 11.09 0.68
N ILE A 171 -5.23 11.05 1.81
CA ILE A 171 -5.46 11.97 2.95
C ILE A 171 -4.35 12.99 2.99
N HIS A 172 -4.73 14.28 2.96
CA HIS A 172 -3.81 15.40 3.10
C HIS A 172 -4.34 16.40 4.13
N LYS A 173 -3.53 16.78 5.11
CA LYS A 173 -3.89 17.71 6.20
C LYS A 173 -5.21 17.35 6.90
N GLY A 174 -5.48 16.07 7.11
CA GLY A 174 -6.68 15.57 7.76
C GLY A 174 -7.93 15.45 6.87
N ASN A 175 -7.85 15.86 5.61
CA ASN A 175 -8.95 15.78 4.67
C ASN A 175 -8.73 14.65 3.66
N LEU A 176 -9.80 13.95 3.29
CA LEU A 176 -9.80 13.01 2.19
C LEU A 176 -9.91 13.81 0.88
N ILE A 177 -8.78 14.00 0.18
CA ILE A 177 -8.72 14.82 -1.04
C ILE A 177 -9.03 14.05 -2.32
N ALA A 178 -8.90 12.73 -2.29
CA ALA A 178 -9.28 11.86 -3.41
C ALA A 178 -9.67 10.46 -2.89
N LEU A 179 -10.65 9.83 -3.56
CA LEU A 179 -11.04 8.44 -3.34
C LEU A 179 -11.52 7.87 -4.67
N ASP A 180 -10.77 6.91 -5.23
CA ASP A 180 -11.08 6.33 -6.54
C ASP A 180 -10.49 4.91 -6.65
N THR A 181 -10.74 4.21 -7.76
CA THR A 181 -10.00 2.99 -8.10
C THR A 181 -8.55 3.33 -8.40
N THR A 182 -7.65 2.37 -8.21
CA THR A 182 -6.22 2.54 -8.54
C THR A 182 -6.04 2.92 -10.01
N GLU A 183 -6.76 2.28 -10.92
CA GLU A 183 -6.74 2.58 -12.35
C GLU A 183 -7.19 4.01 -12.65
N ASN A 184 -8.31 4.45 -12.08
CA ASN A 184 -8.80 5.81 -12.28
C ASN A 184 -7.86 6.87 -11.69
N MET A 185 -7.19 6.56 -10.57
CA MET A 185 -6.19 7.44 -9.98
C MET A 185 -5.01 7.66 -10.92
N LEU A 186 -4.45 6.59 -11.48
CA LEU A 186 -3.34 6.65 -12.44
C LEU A 186 -3.75 7.34 -13.75
N ASN A 187 -4.99 7.14 -14.20
CA ASN A 187 -5.52 7.78 -15.41
C ASN A 187 -5.80 9.29 -15.26
N LYS A 188 -5.78 9.85 -14.03
CA LYS A 188 -5.88 11.31 -13.83
C LYS A 188 -4.68 12.05 -14.42
N ILE A 189 -3.53 11.39 -14.51
CA ILE A 189 -2.34 11.94 -15.15
C ILE A 189 -2.33 11.50 -16.63
N GLN A 190 -2.51 12.47 -17.50
CA GLN A 190 -2.56 12.24 -18.94
C GLN A 190 -1.17 12.26 -19.59
N THR A 191 -0.12 12.56 -18.81
CA THR A 191 1.25 12.60 -19.30
C THR A 191 1.93 11.25 -19.15
N LYS A 192 2.91 10.97 -20.03
CA LYS A 192 3.87 9.88 -19.99
C LYS A 192 5.27 10.42 -20.15
N THR A 193 6.23 9.68 -19.63
CA THR A 193 7.63 10.00 -19.83
C THR A 193 8.27 9.01 -20.81
N LEU A 194 9.04 9.54 -21.76
CA LEU A 194 9.93 8.76 -22.61
C LEU A 194 11.37 9.11 -22.31
N LYS A 195 12.15 8.09 -22.06
CA LYS A 195 13.58 8.14 -21.83
C LYS A 195 14.29 7.47 -22.99
N PHE A 196 15.19 8.20 -23.66
CA PHE A 196 16.04 7.73 -24.74
C PHE A 196 17.49 7.67 -24.22
N GLU A 197 18.12 6.52 -24.35
CA GLU A 197 19.58 6.43 -24.23
C GLU A 197 20.19 6.77 -25.58
N ILE A 198 21.03 7.81 -25.63
CA ILE A 198 21.58 8.39 -26.85
C ILE A 198 23.10 8.44 -26.81
N ASN A 199 23.72 8.78 -27.94
CA ASN A 199 25.18 8.86 -28.09
C ASN A 199 25.74 10.29 -28.04
N LYS A 200 24.88 11.32 -28.10
CA LYS A 200 25.26 12.74 -28.00
C LYS A 200 24.04 13.59 -27.66
N ARG A 201 24.28 14.77 -27.10
CA ARG A 201 23.25 15.75 -26.75
C ARG A 201 22.47 16.23 -27.98
N ILE A 202 21.17 16.46 -27.80
CA ILE A 202 20.23 16.93 -28.84
C ILE A 202 20.29 18.46 -28.94
N VAL A 203 20.27 18.98 -30.16
CA VAL A 203 20.08 20.42 -30.43
C VAL A 203 18.57 20.71 -30.35
N LEU A 204 18.18 21.66 -29.50
CA LEU A 204 16.78 21.91 -29.12
C LEU A 204 16.06 22.91 -30.02
N ASP A 205 16.78 23.64 -30.91
CA ASP A 205 16.22 24.74 -31.74
C ASP A 205 14.98 24.32 -32.56
N ASP A 206 14.86 23.06 -32.93
CA ASP A 206 13.73 22.49 -33.67
C ASP A 206 12.66 21.84 -32.76
N MET A 207 12.83 21.85 -31.45
CA MET A 207 12.03 21.05 -30.51
C MET A 207 11.07 21.88 -29.66
N GLU A 208 11.17 23.18 -29.63
CA GLU A 208 10.26 24.03 -28.87
C GLU A 208 8.85 24.05 -29.49
N ASN A 209 7.81 23.91 -28.64
CA ASN A 209 6.38 23.96 -28.97
C ASN A 209 5.72 22.75 -29.67
N LYS A 210 6.18 21.51 -29.45
CA LYS A 210 5.58 20.32 -30.10
C LYS A 210 4.77 19.38 -29.18
N GLY A 211 4.22 19.89 -28.07
CA GLY A 211 3.33 19.11 -27.20
C GLY A 211 4.04 18.17 -26.23
N TYR A 212 5.30 18.45 -25.87
CA TYR A 212 6.05 17.75 -24.83
C TYR A 212 6.97 18.71 -24.06
N ASN A 213 7.29 18.33 -22.82
CA ASN A 213 8.24 19.01 -21.96
C ASN A 213 9.55 18.24 -21.92
N ILE A 214 10.68 18.93 -22.03
CA ILE A 214 12.00 18.33 -21.93
C ILE A 214 12.40 18.29 -20.45
N LEU A 215 12.60 17.09 -19.91
CA LEU A 215 13.02 16.90 -18.52
C LEU A 215 14.54 16.79 -18.39
N THR A 216 15.20 16.09 -19.33
CA THR A 216 16.65 15.88 -19.33
C THR A 216 17.16 15.90 -20.77
N ASN A 217 18.33 16.54 -20.99
CA ASN A 217 19.05 16.52 -22.26
C ASN A 217 20.57 16.56 -21.99
N THR A 218 21.18 15.38 -21.98
CA THR A 218 22.61 15.17 -21.75
C THR A 218 23.24 14.45 -22.95
N ASP A 219 24.54 14.19 -22.89
CA ASP A 219 25.24 13.44 -23.97
C ASP A 219 24.85 11.95 -24.02
N SER A 220 24.24 11.41 -22.97
CA SER A 220 23.87 10.00 -22.86
C SER A 220 22.37 9.75 -22.69
N GLU A 221 21.60 10.77 -22.32
CA GLU A 221 20.18 10.63 -21.97
C GLU A 221 19.36 11.82 -22.47
N PHE A 222 18.22 11.51 -23.09
CA PHE A 222 17.19 12.47 -23.40
C PHE A 222 15.86 12.00 -22.82
N LYS A 223 15.24 12.81 -21.96
CA LYS A 223 13.99 12.48 -21.27
C LYS A 223 12.96 13.56 -21.52
N ILE A 224 11.78 13.15 -21.96
CA ILE A 224 10.66 14.05 -22.25
C ILE A 224 9.38 13.58 -21.55
N GLU A 225 8.55 14.51 -21.15
CA GLU A 225 7.17 14.29 -20.74
C GLU A 225 6.22 14.76 -21.84
N TYR A 226 5.19 13.97 -22.14
CA TYR A 226 4.23 14.26 -23.21
C TYR A 226 2.81 13.82 -22.84
N ASN A 227 1.81 14.46 -23.46
CA ASN A 227 0.41 14.05 -23.31
C ASN A 227 0.13 12.80 -24.16
N LYS A 228 -0.43 11.74 -23.53
CA LYS A 228 -0.75 10.46 -24.18
C LYS A 228 -1.66 10.59 -25.41
N GLN A 229 -2.55 11.59 -25.43
CA GLN A 229 -3.56 11.77 -26.50
C GLN A 229 -3.04 12.58 -27.68
N GLU A 230 -2.07 13.46 -27.48
CA GLU A 230 -1.63 14.45 -28.47
C GLU A 230 -0.30 14.10 -29.13
N PHE A 231 0.41 13.11 -28.61
CA PHE A 231 1.79 12.87 -28.94
C PHE A 231 2.02 11.65 -29.86
N ASN A 232 2.86 11.83 -30.86
CA ASN A 232 3.30 10.77 -31.77
C ASN A 232 4.81 10.53 -31.62
N ILE A 233 5.16 9.39 -30.98
CA ILE A 233 6.54 8.97 -30.75
C ILE A 233 7.38 8.91 -32.05
N GLN A 234 6.77 8.56 -33.19
CA GLN A 234 7.47 8.47 -34.46
C GLN A 234 8.06 9.82 -34.88
N LYS A 235 7.41 10.93 -34.51
CA LYS A 235 7.92 12.28 -34.82
C LYS A 235 9.23 12.57 -34.12
N ILE A 236 9.36 12.15 -32.85
CA ILE A 236 10.62 12.30 -32.08
C ILE A 236 11.71 11.39 -32.63
N ILE A 237 11.41 10.12 -32.87
CA ILE A 237 12.41 9.21 -33.43
C ILE A 237 13.00 9.78 -34.74
N LYS A 238 12.15 10.23 -35.68
CA LYS A 238 12.62 10.84 -36.92
C LYS A 238 13.44 12.10 -36.69
N LEU A 239 13.08 12.92 -35.70
CA LEU A 239 13.82 14.15 -35.40
C LEU A 239 15.22 13.83 -34.84
N LEU A 240 15.34 12.80 -33.96
CA LEU A 240 16.61 12.32 -33.45
C LEU A 240 17.48 11.75 -34.58
N GLU A 241 16.91 10.95 -35.47
CA GLU A 241 17.59 10.39 -36.63
C GLU A 241 18.11 11.47 -37.58
N ASN A 242 17.30 12.51 -37.85
CA ASN A 242 17.69 13.64 -38.70
C ASN A 242 18.88 14.43 -38.12
N GLN A 243 19.05 14.46 -36.82
CA GLN A 243 20.22 15.06 -36.14
C GLN A 243 21.42 14.10 -36.06
N GLY A 244 21.30 12.89 -36.66
CA GLY A 244 22.36 11.87 -36.60
C GLY A 244 22.60 11.33 -35.19
N ILE A 245 21.54 11.28 -34.36
CA ILE A 245 21.58 10.75 -33.03
C ILE A 245 21.28 9.25 -33.12
N VAL A 246 22.14 8.45 -32.50
CA VAL A 246 21.94 7.01 -32.38
C VAL A 246 21.19 6.72 -31.11
N ILE A 247 20.00 6.16 -31.23
CA ILE A 247 19.19 5.70 -30.10
C ILE A 247 19.66 4.30 -29.73
N LYS A 248 20.13 4.11 -28.49
CA LYS A 248 20.59 2.84 -27.96
C LYS A 248 19.47 2.05 -27.28
N ASP A 249 18.60 2.75 -26.55
CA ASP A 249 17.44 2.20 -25.84
C ASP A 249 16.34 3.23 -25.71
N ILE A 250 15.09 2.74 -25.61
CA ILE A 250 13.90 3.58 -25.38
C ILE A 250 13.09 2.95 -24.26
N LYS A 251 12.86 3.71 -23.18
CA LYS A 251 12.01 3.32 -22.07
C LYS A 251 10.82 4.25 -21.98
N SER A 252 9.62 3.68 -21.88
CA SER A 252 8.39 4.42 -21.58
C SER A 252 8.07 4.20 -20.11
N GLU A 253 7.95 5.28 -19.36
CA GLU A 253 7.53 5.28 -17.96
C GLU A 253 6.10 5.80 -17.89
N ASP A 254 5.19 4.97 -17.41
CA ASP A 254 3.82 5.40 -17.08
C ASP A 254 3.86 6.21 -15.78
N PRO A 255 2.94 7.16 -15.58
CA PRO A 255 2.82 7.87 -14.31
C PRO A 255 2.50 6.88 -13.20
N ASP A 256 3.06 7.12 -12.04
CA ASP A 256 2.81 6.36 -10.83
C ASP A 256 1.93 7.15 -9.83
N LEU A 257 1.62 6.53 -8.70
CA LEU A 257 0.84 7.22 -7.67
C LEU A 257 1.59 8.38 -7.00
N GLU A 258 2.92 8.44 -7.14
CA GLU A 258 3.71 9.56 -6.62
C GLU A 258 3.42 10.83 -7.43
N ASP A 259 3.34 10.70 -8.75
CA ASP A 259 2.95 11.78 -9.65
C ASP A 259 1.52 12.26 -9.36
N VAL A 260 0.58 11.31 -9.12
CA VAL A 260 -0.81 11.64 -8.73
C VAL A 260 -0.84 12.41 -7.43
N PHE A 261 -0.09 11.94 -6.42
CA PHE A 261 -0.03 12.57 -5.10
C PHE A 261 0.52 13.99 -5.18
N VAL A 262 1.63 14.20 -5.89
CA VAL A 262 2.25 15.51 -6.09
C VAL A 262 1.28 16.47 -6.79
N ASN A 263 0.60 16.02 -7.84
CA ASN A 263 -0.38 16.82 -8.56
C ASN A 263 -1.55 17.26 -7.69
N LEU A 264 -2.10 16.35 -6.85
CA LEU A 264 -3.24 16.65 -5.98
C LEU A 264 -2.88 17.49 -4.74
N THR A 265 -1.60 17.54 -4.34
CA THR A 265 -1.17 18.27 -3.13
C THR A 265 -0.55 19.63 -3.43
N ASN A 266 -0.14 19.89 -4.69
CA ASN A 266 0.42 21.17 -5.14
C ASN A 266 -0.63 22.12 -5.72
N ASN A 267 -1.85 21.65 -5.95
CA ASN A 267 -3.02 22.44 -6.31
C ASN A 267 -3.85 22.75 -5.04
#